data_687e6808c329162c7df2ff4e1e8f67a1
#
_entry.id   687e6808c329162c7df2ff4e1e8f67a1
#
_cell.length_a   1.000
_cell.length_b   1.000
_cell.length_c   1.000
_cell.angle_alpha   90.00
_cell.angle_beta   90.00
_cell.angle_gamma   90.00
#
_symmetry.space_group_name_H-M   'P 1'
#
loop_
_entity.id
_entity.type
_entity.pdbx_description
1 polymer ?
#
loop_
_entity_poly.entity_id
_entity_poly.type
_entity_poly.pdbx_seq_one_letter_code
_entity_poly.pdbx_strand_id
1 'polypeptide(L)'
;MRIAIATCSLLPEGHDYDRPLLPALERAGADVALEVWDDPDVAWHDYDRVVVRWPWDYTHKRDAFVEWAESVGDRLHNRPAVLRWNSEKSYLADLSAAGLPVVDTTLVQPGDPVPELHGEVVVKPTVSAGARDTGRFSPAVHHEARALIERLTGAGRTAMVQPYLPAVEARGETAIVMFAGRESHVLRKRAVLAPDEQAPPADHELGSAQVMWDPELVRAGEANDAERELAARVIGHVAERFGETPLYARVDMLTDGGGRPVLLELEAVEPALYLATTPGAAERLAAAILSPPT
;
A
#
# COMPACT_ATOMS: atom_id res chain seq x y z
N MET A 1 7.77 -19.24 19.34
CA MET A 1 7.63 -17.79 19.08
C MET A 1 6.16 -17.50 18.98
N ARG A 2 5.65 -16.57 19.81
CA ARG A 2 4.25 -16.08 19.72
C ARG A 2 4.18 -14.88 18.78
N ILE A 3 3.32 -14.96 17.77
CA ILE A 3 3.19 -13.94 16.73
C ILE A 3 1.76 -13.43 16.71
N ALA A 4 1.58 -12.12 16.83
CA ALA A 4 0.31 -11.49 16.53
C ALA A 4 0.28 -11.03 15.07
N ILE A 5 -0.77 -11.38 14.36
CA ILE A 5 -1.10 -10.81 13.05
C ILE A 5 -2.20 -9.78 13.27
N ALA A 6 -1.85 -8.51 13.11
CA ALA A 6 -2.77 -7.41 13.35
C ALA A 6 -3.78 -7.28 12.20
N THR A 7 -5.05 -7.27 12.56
CA THR A 7 -6.22 -7.12 11.69
C THR A 7 -7.14 -6.00 12.22
N CYS A 8 -8.31 -5.81 11.63
CA CYS A 8 -9.36 -4.92 12.12
C CYS A 8 -10.64 -5.69 12.45
N SER A 9 -11.54 -5.04 13.19
CA SER A 9 -12.82 -5.62 13.60
C SER A 9 -13.72 -6.04 12.44
N LEU A 10 -13.54 -5.44 11.25
CA LEU A 10 -14.26 -5.79 10.04
C LEU A 10 -13.70 -7.04 9.33
N LEU A 11 -12.48 -7.45 9.67
CA LEU A 11 -11.80 -8.62 9.12
C LEU A 11 -11.17 -9.47 10.25
N PRO A 12 -11.93 -9.91 11.25
CA PRO A 12 -11.36 -10.57 12.43
C PRO A 12 -10.66 -11.89 12.07
N GLU A 13 -11.02 -12.51 10.95
CA GLU A 13 -10.43 -13.75 10.43
C GLU A 13 -9.39 -13.52 9.31
N GLY A 14 -9.02 -12.25 9.08
CA GLY A 14 -8.16 -11.87 7.96
C GLY A 14 -8.85 -11.94 6.60
N HIS A 15 -8.08 -11.74 5.53
CA HIS A 15 -8.57 -11.75 4.15
C HIS A 15 -7.96 -12.90 3.34
N ASP A 16 -8.73 -13.48 2.43
CA ASP A 16 -8.37 -14.68 1.66
C ASP A 16 -7.07 -14.54 0.85
N TYR A 17 -6.73 -13.33 0.39
CA TYR A 17 -5.50 -13.10 -0.39
C TYR A 17 -4.24 -13.54 0.34
N ASP A 18 -4.18 -13.33 1.66
CA ASP A 18 -3.00 -13.58 2.46
C ASP A 18 -3.23 -14.60 3.60
N ARG A 19 -4.45 -15.14 3.72
CA ARG A 19 -4.78 -16.18 4.73
C ARG A 19 -3.85 -17.39 4.69
N PRO A 20 -3.27 -17.82 3.53
CA PRO A 20 -2.25 -18.90 3.51
C PRO A 20 -1.03 -18.66 4.42
N LEU A 21 -0.80 -17.42 4.89
CA LEU A 21 0.27 -17.11 5.86
C LEU A 21 0.07 -17.83 7.19
N LEU A 22 -1.18 -17.92 7.70
CA LEU A 22 -1.45 -18.48 9.02
C LEU A 22 -0.99 -19.94 9.14
N PRO A 23 -1.48 -20.87 8.27
CA PRO A 23 -1.00 -22.24 8.32
C PRO A 23 0.48 -22.38 7.95
N ALA A 24 1.08 -21.45 7.20
CA ALA A 24 2.51 -21.50 6.93
C ALA A 24 3.35 -21.18 8.18
N LEU A 25 2.93 -20.20 8.98
CA LEU A 25 3.55 -19.88 10.26
C LEU A 25 3.40 -21.05 11.28
N GLU A 26 2.21 -21.63 11.39
CA GLU A 26 1.93 -22.76 12.27
C GLU A 26 2.79 -23.98 11.91
N ARG A 27 2.88 -24.33 10.61
CA ARG A 27 3.77 -25.40 10.12
C ARG A 27 5.24 -25.14 10.43
N ALA A 28 5.65 -23.88 10.48
CA ALA A 28 6.99 -23.47 10.85
C ALA A 28 7.22 -23.40 12.37
N GLY A 29 6.22 -23.80 13.19
CA GLY A 29 6.33 -23.91 14.64
C GLY A 29 6.03 -22.63 15.42
N ALA A 30 5.39 -21.63 14.80
CA ALA A 30 4.92 -20.44 15.49
C ALA A 30 3.56 -20.69 16.18
N ASP A 31 3.36 -20.00 17.30
CA ASP A 31 2.06 -19.81 17.95
C ASP A 31 1.48 -18.50 17.42
N VAL A 32 0.40 -18.57 16.63
CA VAL A 32 -0.12 -17.42 15.86
C VAL A 32 -1.49 -17.04 16.36
N ALA A 33 -1.68 -15.75 16.65
CA ALA A 33 -2.98 -15.17 16.95
C ALA A 33 -3.34 -14.05 15.95
N LEU A 34 -4.62 -13.96 15.62
CA LEU A 34 -5.20 -12.80 14.94
C LEU A 34 -5.71 -11.83 16.00
N GLU A 35 -5.22 -10.59 15.97
CA GLU A 35 -5.59 -9.60 16.97
C GLU A 35 -6.08 -8.32 16.28
N VAL A 36 -7.19 -7.78 16.77
CA VAL A 36 -7.72 -6.50 16.28
C VAL A 36 -6.84 -5.39 16.82
N TRP A 37 -6.29 -4.56 15.94
CA TRP A 37 -5.23 -3.61 16.28
C TRP A 37 -5.67 -2.55 17.32
N ASP A 38 -6.93 -2.17 17.34
CA ASP A 38 -7.49 -1.16 18.26
C ASP A 38 -8.31 -1.77 19.40
N ASP A 39 -8.20 -3.07 19.64
CA ASP A 39 -8.80 -3.73 20.80
C ASP A 39 -7.95 -3.43 22.05
N PRO A 40 -8.51 -2.72 23.06
CA PRO A 40 -7.78 -2.35 24.27
C PRO A 40 -7.44 -3.54 25.18
N ASP A 41 -8.09 -4.68 24.99
CA ASP A 41 -7.87 -5.88 25.81
C ASP A 41 -6.68 -6.73 25.32
N VAL A 42 -6.11 -6.40 24.14
CA VAL A 42 -4.96 -7.14 23.60
C VAL A 42 -3.66 -6.74 24.31
N ALA A 43 -3.02 -7.73 24.93
CA ALA A 43 -1.72 -7.54 25.56
C ALA A 43 -0.56 -7.68 24.55
N TRP A 44 -0.31 -6.67 23.76
CA TRP A 44 0.70 -6.67 22.70
C TRP A 44 2.10 -7.03 23.16
N HIS A 45 2.43 -6.77 24.44
CA HIS A 45 3.72 -7.09 25.05
C HIS A 45 3.95 -8.58 25.28
N ASP A 46 2.90 -9.40 25.19
CA ASP A 46 2.97 -10.87 25.34
C ASP A 46 3.43 -11.56 24.04
N TYR A 47 3.50 -10.83 22.93
CA TYR A 47 3.95 -11.35 21.64
C TYR A 47 5.43 -11.08 21.43
N ASP A 48 6.12 -12.06 20.84
CA ASP A 48 7.51 -11.89 20.42
C ASP A 48 7.60 -10.97 19.18
N ARG A 49 6.59 -11.06 18.29
CA ARG A 49 6.47 -10.23 17.08
C ARG A 49 5.03 -9.88 16.80
N VAL A 50 4.84 -8.68 16.24
CA VAL A 50 3.56 -8.19 15.72
C VAL A 50 3.75 -7.85 14.25
N VAL A 51 2.88 -8.38 13.38
CA VAL A 51 2.94 -8.18 11.94
C VAL A 51 1.60 -7.63 11.46
N VAL A 52 1.62 -6.47 10.82
CA VAL A 52 0.41 -5.84 10.29
C VAL A 52 0.00 -6.51 8.98
N ARG A 53 -1.27 -6.96 8.89
CA ARG A 53 -1.77 -7.54 7.64
C ARG A 53 -3.08 -6.95 7.15
N TRP A 54 -4.10 -6.79 8.00
CA TRP A 54 -5.44 -6.41 7.57
C TRP A 54 -6.10 -5.30 8.41
N PRO A 55 -5.41 -4.23 8.83
CA PRO A 55 -6.02 -3.12 9.56
C PRO A 55 -6.64 -2.10 8.58
N TRP A 56 -7.39 -2.55 7.58
CA TRP A 56 -7.81 -1.73 6.44
C TRP A 56 -8.76 -0.58 6.80
N ASP A 57 -9.24 -0.54 8.03
CA ASP A 57 -10.01 0.54 8.61
C ASP A 57 -9.17 1.71 9.14
N TYR A 58 -7.83 1.53 9.26
CA TYR A 58 -6.93 2.56 9.82
C TYR A 58 -6.99 3.88 9.05
N THR A 59 -7.34 3.85 7.77
CA THR A 59 -7.41 5.05 6.93
C THR A 59 -8.40 6.10 7.45
N HIS A 60 -9.36 5.70 8.29
CA HIS A 60 -10.30 6.57 8.99
C HIS A 60 -9.81 7.02 10.38
N LYS A 61 -8.80 6.37 10.93
CA LYS A 61 -8.26 6.59 12.30
C LYS A 61 -6.74 6.51 12.30
N ARG A 62 -6.11 7.11 11.26
CA ARG A 62 -4.67 7.00 11.03
C ARG A 62 -3.82 7.40 12.23
N ASP A 63 -4.18 8.48 12.92
CA ASP A 63 -3.42 8.96 14.07
C ASP A 63 -3.45 7.93 15.21
N ALA A 64 -4.61 7.39 15.52
CA ALA A 64 -4.75 6.31 16.51
C ALA A 64 -3.98 5.04 16.09
N PHE A 65 -3.96 4.71 14.80
CA PHE A 65 -3.19 3.58 14.28
C PHE A 65 -1.68 3.79 14.44
N VAL A 66 -1.21 5.00 14.20
CA VAL A 66 0.20 5.35 14.39
C VAL A 66 0.57 5.33 15.88
N GLU A 67 -0.29 5.86 16.76
CA GLU A 67 -0.09 5.81 18.22
C GLU A 67 -0.06 4.34 18.72
N TRP A 68 -0.95 3.49 18.23
CA TRP A 68 -0.92 2.07 18.50
C TRP A 68 0.40 1.43 18.06
N ALA A 69 0.84 1.69 16.82
CA ALA A 69 2.09 1.16 16.29
C ALA A 69 3.28 1.54 17.17
N GLU A 70 3.32 2.80 17.62
CA GLU A 70 4.36 3.29 18.53
C GLU A 70 4.31 2.60 19.91
N SER A 71 3.12 2.31 20.41
CA SER A 71 2.94 1.59 21.67
C SER A 71 3.42 0.14 21.61
N VAL A 72 3.28 -0.51 20.46
CA VAL A 72 3.82 -1.87 20.20
C VAL A 72 5.35 -1.85 20.13
N GLY A 73 5.91 -0.78 19.58
CA GLY A 73 7.35 -0.53 19.57
C GLY A 73 8.15 -1.54 18.74
N ASP A 74 9.28 -1.99 19.27
CA ASP A 74 10.24 -2.86 18.55
C ASP A 74 9.70 -4.25 18.19
N ARG A 75 8.55 -4.64 18.73
CA ARG A 75 7.89 -5.90 18.35
C ARG A 75 7.19 -5.81 17.00
N LEU A 76 6.91 -4.59 16.54
CA LEU A 76 6.20 -4.35 15.30
C LEU A 76 7.11 -4.45 14.08
N HIS A 77 6.70 -5.22 13.09
CA HIS A 77 7.35 -5.40 11.80
C HIS A 77 6.33 -5.17 10.64
N ASN A 78 6.53 -4.18 9.80
CA ASN A 78 7.58 -3.17 9.72
C ASN A 78 7.53 -2.22 10.94
N ARG A 79 8.66 -1.56 11.26
CA ARG A 79 8.76 -0.70 12.44
C ARG A 79 7.76 0.48 12.42
N PRO A 80 7.38 1.00 13.60
CA PRO A 80 6.44 2.12 13.72
C PRO A 80 6.80 3.33 12.86
N ALA A 81 8.10 3.67 12.76
CA ALA A 81 8.56 4.78 11.93
C ALA A 81 8.27 4.58 10.44
N VAL A 82 8.38 3.34 9.93
CA VAL A 82 8.03 2.99 8.55
C VAL A 82 6.52 3.11 8.36
N LEU A 83 5.72 2.59 9.30
CA LEU A 83 4.26 2.66 9.25
C LEU A 83 3.78 4.12 9.27
N ARG A 84 4.30 4.94 10.17
CA ARG A 84 3.99 6.38 10.23
C ARG A 84 4.25 7.08 8.90
N TRP A 85 5.41 6.84 8.30
CA TRP A 85 5.82 7.45 7.05
C TRP A 85 5.00 6.93 5.87
N ASN A 86 4.79 5.62 5.77
CA ASN A 86 4.17 4.99 4.62
C ASN A 86 2.63 5.00 4.64
N SER A 87 2.00 5.24 5.80
CA SER A 87 0.54 5.34 5.91
C SER A 87 -0.06 6.60 5.25
N GLU A 88 0.78 7.50 4.75
CA GLU A 88 0.38 8.70 4.02
C GLU A 88 1.25 8.86 2.76
N LYS A 89 0.63 8.92 1.58
CA LYS A 89 1.29 8.90 0.27
C LYS A 89 2.17 10.14 -0.04
N SER A 90 2.24 11.11 0.86
CA SER A 90 3.21 12.22 0.81
C SER A 90 4.67 11.74 0.76
N TYR A 91 4.96 10.51 1.19
CA TYR A 91 6.28 9.88 1.05
C TYR A 91 6.79 9.81 -0.40
N LEU A 92 5.90 9.87 -1.38
CA LEU A 92 6.31 9.90 -2.79
C LEU A 92 7.13 11.15 -3.11
N ALA A 93 6.86 12.28 -2.45
CA ALA A 93 7.68 13.49 -2.58
C ALA A 93 9.09 13.29 -2.01
N ASP A 94 9.22 12.60 -0.88
CA ASP A 94 10.53 12.24 -0.28
C ASP A 94 11.33 11.33 -1.23
N LEU A 95 10.69 10.32 -1.81
CA LEU A 95 11.33 9.41 -2.77
C LEU A 95 11.75 10.12 -4.05
N SER A 96 10.92 11.03 -4.56
CA SER A 96 11.25 11.87 -5.71
C SER A 96 12.43 12.80 -5.41
N ALA A 97 12.46 13.43 -4.22
CA ALA A 97 13.56 14.27 -3.79
C ALA A 97 14.88 13.49 -3.62
N ALA A 98 14.79 12.20 -3.31
CA ALA A 98 15.94 11.27 -3.28
C ALA A 98 16.40 10.80 -4.69
N GLY A 99 15.79 11.30 -5.76
CA GLY A 99 16.15 10.97 -7.14
C GLY A 99 15.63 9.62 -7.64
N LEU A 100 14.62 9.06 -6.97
CA LEU A 100 13.91 7.88 -7.46
C LEU A 100 12.85 8.31 -8.51
N PRO A 101 12.68 7.57 -9.61
CA PRO A 101 11.65 7.88 -10.60
C PRO A 101 10.26 7.54 -10.02
N VAL A 102 9.51 8.57 -9.69
CA VAL A 102 8.15 8.51 -9.14
C VAL A 102 7.20 9.13 -10.17
N VAL A 103 5.95 8.67 -10.23
CA VAL A 103 4.90 9.36 -11.00
C VAL A 103 4.79 10.79 -10.50
N ASP A 104 4.84 11.76 -11.42
CA ASP A 104 4.76 13.17 -11.06
C ASP A 104 3.52 13.43 -10.20
N THR A 105 3.73 14.05 -9.02
CA THR A 105 2.71 14.11 -7.98
C THR A 105 2.63 15.53 -7.41
N THR A 106 1.48 16.14 -7.57
CA THR A 106 1.16 17.43 -6.93
C THR A 106 0.31 17.16 -5.69
N LEU A 107 0.77 17.62 -4.53
CA LEU A 107 0.02 17.59 -3.28
C LEU A 107 -0.73 18.91 -3.11
N VAL A 108 -2.01 18.83 -2.74
CA VAL A 108 -2.86 19.99 -2.46
C VAL A 108 -3.34 19.87 -1.02
N GLN A 109 -2.79 20.71 -0.15
CA GLN A 109 -3.14 20.72 1.27
C GLN A 109 -4.43 21.53 1.53
N PRO A 110 -5.09 21.35 2.68
CA PRO A 110 -6.16 22.24 3.11
C PRO A 110 -5.72 23.70 3.09
N GLY A 111 -6.44 24.54 2.34
CA GLY A 111 -6.13 25.95 2.16
C GLY A 111 -5.26 26.29 0.95
N ASP A 112 -4.66 25.32 0.29
CA ASP A 112 -3.94 25.54 -0.96
C ASP A 112 -4.91 25.84 -2.12
N PRO A 113 -4.51 26.64 -3.11
CA PRO A 113 -5.27 26.79 -4.32
C PRO A 113 -5.25 25.50 -5.15
N VAL A 114 -6.38 25.18 -5.80
CA VAL A 114 -6.42 24.06 -6.73
C VAL A 114 -5.49 24.35 -7.92
N PRO A 115 -4.55 23.44 -8.25
CA PRO A 115 -3.59 23.65 -9.32
C PRO A 115 -4.27 23.65 -10.70
N GLU A 116 -3.57 24.18 -11.69
CA GLU A 116 -3.96 23.99 -13.08
C GLU A 116 -3.80 22.52 -13.47
N LEU A 117 -4.86 21.94 -14.05
CA LEU A 117 -4.88 20.54 -14.47
C LEU A 117 -4.56 20.44 -15.96
N HIS A 118 -3.65 19.52 -16.31
CA HIS A 118 -3.21 19.31 -17.69
C HIS A 118 -3.38 17.83 -18.10
N GLY A 119 -3.96 17.61 -19.28
CA GLY A 119 -4.19 16.25 -19.78
C GLY A 119 -5.17 15.45 -18.91
N GLU A 120 -5.09 14.16 -18.98
CA GLU A 120 -5.88 13.26 -18.15
C GLU A 120 -5.19 13.07 -16.78
N VAL A 121 -5.95 13.21 -15.70
CA VAL A 121 -5.41 13.18 -14.34
C VAL A 121 -6.13 12.18 -13.46
N VAL A 122 -5.42 11.68 -12.44
CA VAL A 122 -5.97 10.92 -11.32
C VAL A 122 -5.89 11.79 -10.07
N VAL A 123 -7.01 11.91 -9.36
CA VAL A 123 -7.09 12.59 -8.06
C VAL A 123 -7.44 11.57 -7.00
N LYS A 124 -6.69 11.57 -5.90
CA LYS A 124 -6.92 10.68 -4.75
C LYS A 124 -6.43 11.33 -3.46
N PRO A 125 -6.94 10.92 -2.27
CA PRO A 125 -6.36 11.42 -1.02
C PRO A 125 -5.02 10.75 -0.72
N THR A 126 -4.16 11.42 0.07
CA THR A 126 -2.87 10.86 0.50
C THR A 126 -3.04 9.70 1.46
N VAL A 127 -4.10 9.66 2.25
CA VAL A 127 -4.45 8.55 3.16
C VAL A 127 -5.67 7.84 2.60
N SER A 128 -5.48 6.66 2.02
CA SER A 128 -6.57 5.82 1.48
C SER A 128 -6.08 4.41 1.19
N ALA A 129 -7.02 3.46 1.15
CA ALA A 129 -6.84 2.09 0.67
C ALA A 129 -8.01 1.72 -0.25
N GLY A 130 -7.82 0.73 -1.15
CA GLY A 130 -8.89 0.21 -2.01
C GLY A 130 -9.46 1.20 -3.03
N ALA A 131 -8.67 2.15 -3.52
CA ALA A 131 -9.03 3.21 -4.46
C ALA A 131 -10.20 4.11 -4.02
N ARG A 132 -10.54 4.15 -2.73
CA ARG A 132 -11.59 5.01 -2.21
C ARG A 132 -11.28 6.49 -2.44
N ASP A 133 -12.33 7.29 -2.73
CA ASP A 133 -12.19 8.73 -3.03
C ASP A 133 -11.20 9.01 -4.18
N THR A 134 -11.02 8.06 -5.10
CA THR A 134 -10.13 8.19 -6.25
C THR A 134 -10.95 8.41 -7.50
N GLY A 135 -10.52 9.32 -8.37
CA GLY A 135 -11.16 9.55 -9.66
C GLY A 135 -10.14 9.73 -10.77
N ARG A 136 -10.52 9.30 -11.98
CA ARG A 136 -9.80 9.51 -13.24
C ARG A 136 -10.59 10.50 -14.09
N PHE A 137 -9.96 11.56 -14.54
CA PHE A 137 -10.65 12.69 -15.17
C PHE A 137 -9.96 13.10 -16.46
N SER A 138 -10.71 13.06 -17.57
CA SER A 138 -10.29 13.64 -18.83
C SER A 138 -10.34 15.18 -18.78
N PRO A 139 -9.69 15.88 -19.73
CA PRO A 139 -9.79 17.36 -19.81
C PRO A 139 -11.22 17.90 -19.86
N ALA A 140 -12.16 17.13 -20.41
CA ALA A 140 -13.55 17.55 -20.53
C ALA A 140 -14.27 17.68 -19.18
N VAL A 141 -13.83 16.92 -18.19
CA VAL A 141 -14.42 16.86 -16.84
C VAL A 141 -13.48 17.36 -15.74
N HIS A 142 -12.50 18.19 -16.05
CA HIS A 142 -11.63 18.80 -15.05
C HIS A 142 -12.38 19.56 -13.95
N HIS A 143 -13.60 20.02 -14.20
CA HIS A 143 -14.44 20.62 -13.16
C HIS A 143 -14.81 19.62 -12.06
N GLU A 144 -14.99 18.33 -12.37
CA GLU A 144 -15.24 17.28 -11.40
C GLU A 144 -13.95 16.93 -10.61
N ALA A 145 -12.78 16.92 -11.28
CA ALA A 145 -11.51 16.77 -10.60
C ALA A 145 -11.29 17.88 -9.57
N ARG A 146 -11.59 19.14 -9.92
CA ARG A 146 -11.53 20.28 -9.00
C ARG A 146 -12.49 20.10 -7.83
N ALA A 147 -13.73 19.69 -8.10
CA ALA A 147 -14.71 19.44 -7.07
C ALA A 147 -14.26 18.35 -6.09
N LEU A 148 -13.60 17.27 -6.58
CA LEU A 148 -13.03 16.23 -5.72
C LEU A 148 -11.88 16.79 -4.87
N ILE A 149 -10.96 17.57 -5.45
CA ILE A 149 -9.86 18.21 -4.70
C ILE A 149 -10.44 19.10 -3.59
N GLU A 150 -11.39 19.97 -3.92
CA GLU A 150 -12.05 20.88 -2.97
C GLU A 150 -12.79 20.12 -1.87
N ARG A 151 -13.46 19.01 -2.19
CA ARG A 151 -14.13 18.16 -1.21
C ARG A 151 -13.13 17.53 -0.24
N LEU A 152 -12.01 17.01 -0.73
CA LEU A 152 -10.97 16.41 0.10
C LEU A 152 -10.31 17.45 1.00
N THR A 153 -9.89 18.59 0.44
CA THR A 153 -9.20 19.64 1.21
C THR A 153 -10.15 20.35 2.17
N GLY A 154 -11.41 20.53 1.80
CA GLY A 154 -12.46 21.05 2.69
C GLY A 154 -12.79 20.13 3.85
N ALA A 155 -12.53 18.82 3.72
CA ALA A 155 -12.62 17.84 4.80
C ALA A 155 -11.32 17.72 5.62
N GLY A 156 -10.33 18.61 5.44
CA GLY A 156 -9.06 18.59 6.14
C GLY A 156 -8.06 17.55 5.62
N ARG A 157 -8.32 16.93 4.47
CA ARG A 157 -7.47 15.88 3.87
C ARG A 157 -6.58 16.48 2.78
N THR A 158 -5.37 15.98 2.64
CA THR A 158 -4.50 16.33 1.51
C THR A 158 -4.94 15.54 0.26
N ALA A 159 -5.19 16.26 -0.83
CA ALA A 159 -5.42 15.65 -2.13
C ALA A 159 -4.09 15.46 -2.87
N MET A 160 -4.02 14.41 -3.68
CA MET A 160 -2.90 14.09 -4.56
C MET A 160 -3.38 14.07 -5.99
N VAL A 161 -2.71 14.81 -6.87
CA VAL A 161 -3.00 14.88 -8.31
C VAL A 161 -1.83 14.28 -9.06
N GLN A 162 -2.10 13.31 -9.92
CA GLN A 162 -1.11 12.64 -10.75
C GLN A 162 -1.58 12.63 -12.22
N PRO A 163 -0.67 12.71 -13.22
CA PRO A 163 -1.04 12.47 -14.60
C PRO A 163 -1.47 11.01 -14.76
N TYR A 164 -2.51 10.76 -15.55
CA TYR A 164 -2.84 9.42 -15.98
C TYR A 164 -1.81 8.91 -16.99
N LEU A 165 -1.26 7.73 -16.75
CA LEU A 165 -0.27 7.12 -17.64
C LEU A 165 -0.95 6.04 -18.51
N PRO A 166 -1.27 6.31 -19.80
CA PRO A 166 -2.07 5.41 -20.63
C PRO A 166 -1.46 4.04 -20.86
N ALA A 167 -0.16 3.88 -20.64
CA ALA A 167 0.52 2.58 -20.76
C ALA A 167 -0.10 1.51 -19.83
N VAL A 168 -0.79 1.89 -18.75
CA VAL A 168 -1.47 0.98 -17.83
C VAL A 168 -2.58 0.16 -18.51
N GLU A 169 -3.24 0.72 -19.52
CA GLU A 169 -4.30 0.01 -20.25
C GLU A 169 -3.78 -1.24 -20.99
N ALA A 170 -2.59 -1.12 -21.58
CA ALA A 170 -2.02 -2.21 -22.36
C ALA A 170 -1.09 -3.13 -21.55
N ARG A 171 -0.37 -2.56 -20.58
CA ARG A 171 0.68 -3.26 -19.82
C ARG A 171 0.24 -3.66 -18.42
N GLY A 172 -0.77 -2.97 -17.87
CA GLY A 172 -1.11 -3.06 -16.46
C GLY A 172 -0.05 -2.40 -15.57
N GLU A 173 -0.26 -2.47 -14.29
CA GLU A 173 0.67 -2.11 -13.22
C GLU A 173 1.53 -3.33 -12.87
N THR A 174 2.83 -3.13 -12.70
CA THR A 174 3.74 -4.15 -12.16
C THR A 174 3.87 -3.94 -10.66
N ALA A 175 3.51 -4.95 -9.88
CA ALA A 175 3.68 -4.95 -8.44
C ALA A 175 4.69 -6.03 -8.03
N ILE A 176 5.83 -5.60 -7.48
CA ILE A 176 6.86 -6.51 -6.98
C ILE A 176 6.71 -6.66 -5.48
N VAL A 177 6.43 -7.88 -5.03
CA VAL A 177 6.35 -8.22 -3.62
C VAL A 177 7.73 -8.60 -3.11
N MET A 178 8.17 -7.90 -2.07
CA MET A 178 9.49 -8.05 -1.47
C MET A 178 9.35 -8.55 -0.02
N PHE A 179 10.16 -9.53 0.37
CA PHE A 179 10.29 -9.99 1.76
C PHE A 179 11.73 -9.88 2.21
N ALA A 180 11.96 -9.18 3.32
CA ALA A 180 13.30 -8.89 3.85
C ALA A 180 14.27 -8.42 2.75
N GLY A 181 13.81 -7.48 1.91
CA GLY A 181 14.59 -6.89 0.82
C GLY A 181 14.79 -7.77 -0.41
N ARG A 182 14.19 -8.96 -0.47
CA ARG A 182 14.31 -9.90 -1.61
C ARG A 182 13.00 -10.03 -2.37
N GLU A 183 13.05 -10.07 -3.69
CA GLU A 183 11.87 -10.37 -4.52
C GLU A 183 11.30 -11.74 -4.14
N SER A 184 10.02 -11.77 -3.81
CA SER A 184 9.27 -12.99 -3.58
C SER A 184 8.51 -13.41 -4.85
N HIS A 185 7.72 -12.51 -5.39
CA HIS A 185 6.92 -12.73 -6.59
C HIS A 185 6.47 -11.41 -7.19
N VAL A 186 5.97 -11.50 -8.41
CA VAL A 186 5.50 -10.36 -9.19
C VAL A 186 4.03 -10.54 -9.51
N LEU A 187 3.28 -9.47 -9.39
CA LEU A 187 1.88 -9.38 -9.76
C LEU A 187 1.71 -8.42 -10.94
N ARG A 188 0.71 -8.68 -11.76
CA ARG A 188 0.26 -7.77 -12.80
C ARG A 188 -1.17 -7.36 -12.48
N LYS A 189 -1.40 -6.04 -12.32
CA LYS A 189 -2.71 -5.48 -12.00
C LYS A 189 -3.24 -4.71 -13.21
N ARG A 190 -4.52 -4.88 -13.54
CA ARG A 190 -5.17 -4.08 -14.61
C ARG A 190 -5.46 -2.67 -14.10
N ALA A 191 -5.75 -1.75 -15.03
CA ALA A 191 -6.26 -0.43 -14.68
C ALA A 191 -7.52 -0.56 -13.80
N VAL A 192 -7.56 0.23 -12.72
CA VAL A 192 -8.67 0.17 -11.73
C VAL A 192 -9.85 1.05 -12.16
N LEU A 193 -9.58 2.21 -12.77
CA LEU A 193 -10.61 3.18 -13.11
C LEU A 193 -10.79 3.29 -14.61
N ALA A 194 -12.04 3.21 -15.07
CA ALA A 194 -12.43 3.58 -16.43
C ALA A 194 -12.28 5.11 -16.64
N PRO A 195 -12.24 5.58 -17.91
CA PRO A 195 -12.25 7.01 -18.18
C PRO A 195 -13.43 7.72 -17.51
N ASP A 196 -13.17 8.84 -16.87
CA ASP A 196 -14.14 9.68 -16.17
C ASP A 196 -14.91 8.97 -15.04
N GLU A 197 -14.32 7.92 -14.50
CA GLU A 197 -14.86 7.19 -13.34
C GLU A 197 -14.35 7.78 -12.03
N GLN A 198 -15.26 7.87 -11.05
CA GLN A 198 -14.95 8.16 -9.67
C GLN A 198 -15.33 6.95 -8.80
N ALA A 199 -14.38 6.45 -8.02
CA ALA A 199 -14.68 5.44 -7.02
C ALA A 199 -15.54 6.04 -5.88
N PRO A 200 -16.38 5.21 -5.22
CA PRO A 200 -17.22 5.66 -4.12
C PRO A 200 -16.42 6.39 -3.04
N PRO A 201 -17.04 7.36 -2.35
CA PRO A 201 -16.45 7.95 -1.16
C PRO A 201 -16.10 6.88 -0.13
N ALA A 202 -15.08 7.14 0.66
CA ALA A 202 -14.80 6.35 1.83
C ALA A 202 -15.97 6.50 2.81
N ASP A 203 -16.82 5.48 2.91
CA ASP A 203 -17.78 5.33 4.00
C ASP A 203 -17.12 4.58 5.16
N HIS A 204 -17.87 4.33 6.25
CA HIS A 204 -17.33 3.69 7.46
C HIS A 204 -17.07 2.18 7.32
N GLU A 205 -17.31 1.60 6.15
CA GLU A 205 -17.07 0.18 5.88
C GLU A 205 -15.77 -0.01 5.07
N LEU A 206 -15.37 -1.26 4.87
CA LEU A 206 -14.25 -1.63 3.98
C LEU A 206 -14.57 -1.38 2.49
N GLY A 207 -15.42 -0.38 2.22
CA GLY A 207 -15.79 0.00 0.87
C GLY A 207 -14.55 0.23 0.01
N SER A 208 -14.47 -0.45 -1.11
CA SER A 208 -13.46 -0.24 -2.14
C SER A 208 -14.16 -0.07 -3.47
N ALA A 209 -13.45 0.43 -4.48
CA ALA A 209 -13.97 0.40 -5.84
C ALA A 209 -14.40 -1.03 -6.19
N GLN A 210 -15.57 -1.19 -6.82
CA GLN A 210 -16.14 -2.52 -7.10
C GLN A 210 -15.17 -3.44 -7.86
N VAL A 211 -14.34 -2.86 -8.73
CA VAL A 211 -13.31 -3.57 -9.48
C VAL A 211 -12.25 -4.23 -8.58
N MET A 212 -12.04 -3.76 -7.36
CA MET A 212 -11.09 -4.35 -6.42
C MET A 212 -11.50 -5.76 -5.97
N TRP A 213 -12.75 -6.14 -6.18
CA TRP A 213 -13.29 -7.48 -5.91
C TRP A 213 -13.30 -8.40 -7.14
N ASP A 214 -12.85 -7.89 -8.30
CA ASP A 214 -12.71 -8.72 -9.51
C ASP A 214 -11.52 -9.67 -9.35
N PRO A 215 -11.72 -11.00 -9.33
CA PRO A 215 -10.62 -11.95 -9.19
C PRO A 215 -9.60 -11.90 -10.34
N GLU A 216 -9.99 -11.29 -11.47
CA GLU A 216 -9.10 -11.10 -12.62
C GLU A 216 -8.33 -9.77 -12.59
N LEU A 217 -8.58 -8.92 -11.58
CA LEU A 217 -7.86 -7.65 -11.44
C LEU A 217 -6.37 -7.89 -11.29
N VAL A 218 -5.99 -8.92 -10.51
CA VAL A 218 -4.60 -9.22 -10.15
C VAL A 218 -4.27 -10.66 -10.52
N ARG A 219 -3.15 -10.85 -11.22
CA ARG A 219 -2.62 -12.16 -11.60
C ARG A 219 -1.12 -12.22 -11.35
N ALA A 220 -0.57 -13.42 -11.30
CA ALA A 220 0.88 -13.62 -11.36
C ALA A 220 1.44 -12.97 -12.62
N GLY A 221 2.60 -12.34 -12.51
CA GLY A 221 3.26 -11.61 -13.59
C GLY A 221 4.77 -11.80 -13.57
N GLU A 222 5.43 -11.08 -14.46
CA GLU A 222 6.88 -11.02 -14.55
C GLU A 222 7.31 -9.54 -14.55
N ALA A 223 8.44 -9.25 -13.95
CA ALA A 223 9.09 -7.95 -14.01
C ALA A 223 10.32 -8.03 -14.94
N ASN A 224 10.64 -6.94 -15.60
CA ASN A 224 11.89 -6.81 -16.32
C ASN A 224 13.02 -6.31 -15.39
N ASP A 225 14.26 -6.27 -15.88
CA ASP A 225 15.41 -5.90 -15.06
C ASP A 225 15.33 -4.45 -14.54
N ALA A 226 14.79 -3.51 -15.34
CA ALA A 226 14.64 -2.12 -14.92
C ALA A 226 13.60 -1.96 -13.82
N GLU A 227 12.50 -2.73 -13.84
CA GLU A 227 11.49 -2.77 -12.78
C GLU A 227 12.09 -3.36 -11.49
N ARG A 228 12.90 -4.44 -11.59
CA ARG A 228 13.60 -5.02 -10.44
C ARG A 228 14.63 -4.06 -9.84
N GLU A 229 15.39 -3.38 -10.70
CA GLU A 229 16.36 -2.37 -10.26
C GLU A 229 15.66 -1.22 -9.51
N LEU A 230 14.55 -0.71 -10.03
CA LEU A 230 13.80 0.35 -9.36
C LEU A 230 13.27 -0.14 -8.01
N ALA A 231 12.66 -1.33 -7.94
CA ALA A 231 12.18 -1.89 -6.69
C ALA A 231 13.30 -2.05 -5.66
N ALA A 232 14.46 -2.56 -6.06
CA ALA A 232 15.61 -2.71 -5.18
C ALA A 232 16.12 -1.35 -4.66
N ARG A 233 16.15 -0.32 -5.51
CA ARG A 233 16.54 1.05 -5.12
C ARG A 233 15.54 1.66 -4.14
N VAL A 234 14.24 1.46 -4.34
CA VAL A 234 13.19 1.93 -3.43
C VAL A 234 13.35 1.29 -2.06
N ILE A 235 13.49 -0.04 -1.99
CA ILE A 235 13.68 -0.76 -0.73
C ILE A 235 15.01 -0.39 -0.06
N GLY A 236 16.08 -0.24 -0.84
CA GLY A 236 17.38 0.22 -0.32
C GLY A 236 17.30 1.61 0.32
N HIS A 237 16.57 2.54 -0.31
CA HIS A 237 16.36 3.87 0.25
C HIS A 237 15.56 3.81 1.58
N VAL A 238 14.52 2.97 1.66
CA VAL A 238 13.77 2.78 2.91
C VAL A 238 14.66 2.20 4.01
N ALA A 239 15.46 1.19 3.67
CA ALA A 239 16.40 0.58 4.61
C ALA A 239 17.44 1.59 5.12
N GLU A 240 18.00 2.41 4.24
CA GLU A 240 18.95 3.47 4.61
C GLU A 240 18.31 4.54 5.49
N ARG A 241 17.08 4.98 5.15
CA ARG A 241 16.35 6.01 5.89
C ARG A 241 15.98 5.58 7.30
N PHE A 242 15.56 4.33 7.50
CA PHE A 242 15.05 3.83 8.78
C PHE A 242 16.01 2.88 9.51
N GLY A 243 17.17 2.59 8.92
CA GLY A 243 18.21 1.75 9.52
C GLY A 243 17.85 0.27 9.57
N GLU A 244 16.79 -0.15 8.85
CA GLU A 244 16.33 -1.54 8.79
C GLU A 244 15.60 -1.81 7.48
N THR A 245 15.87 -2.98 6.89
CA THR A 245 15.13 -3.43 5.71
C THR A 245 13.70 -3.81 6.07
N PRO A 246 12.69 -3.32 5.35
CA PRO A 246 11.30 -3.73 5.60
C PRO A 246 11.13 -5.24 5.53
N LEU A 247 10.40 -5.81 6.49
CA LEU A 247 10.07 -7.23 6.52
C LEU A 247 9.29 -7.64 5.26
N TYR A 248 8.36 -6.79 4.84
CA TYR A 248 7.61 -6.92 3.60
C TYR A 248 7.34 -5.55 2.98
N ALA A 249 7.23 -5.54 1.69
CA ALA A 249 6.74 -4.39 0.93
C ALA A 249 6.16 -4.86 -0.41
N ARG A 250 5.26 -4.04 -1.00
CA ARG A 250 4.85 -4.14 -2.39
C ARG A 250 5.22 -2.85 -3.10
N VAL A 251 6.00 -2.98 -4.16
CA VAL A 251 6.47 -1.85 -4.98
C VAL A 251 5.64 -1.84 -6.26
N ASP A 252 4.71 -0.90 -6.35
CA ASP A 252 3.76 -0.78 -7.46
C ASP A 252 4.28 0.25 -8.47
N MET A 253 4.42 -0.16 -9.73
CA MET A 253 5.06 0.63 -10.78
C MET A 253 4.19 0.70 -12.03
N LEU A 254 4.27 1.85 -12.70
CA LEU A 254 3.76 2.07 -14.03
C LEU A 254 4.91 2.25 -15.04
N THR A 255 4.55 2.33 -16.31
CA THR A 255 5.49 2.65 -17.39
C THR A 255 5.23 4.07 -17.87
N ASP A 256 6.26 4.92 -17.90
CA ASP A 256 6.17 6.29 -18.43
C ASP A 256 6.04 6.32 -19.97
N GLY A 257 5.84 7.51 -20.53
CA GLY A 257 5.77 7.72 -21.98
C GLY A 257 7.05 7.35 -22.75
N GLY A 258 8.18 7.19 -22.06
CA GLY A 258 9.46 6.74 -22.61
C GLY A 258 9.69 5.23 -22.47
N GLY A 259 8.75 4.49 -21.92
CA GLY A 259 8.86 3.04 -21.71
C GLY A 259 9.65 2.64 -20.45
N ARG A 260 9.93 3.58 -19.55
CA ARG A 260 10.71 3.34 -18.32
C ARG A 260 9.77 3.13 -17.13
N PRO A 261 10.13 2.27 -16.15
CA PRO A 261 9.37 2.11 -14.95
C PRO A 261 9.44 3.37 -14.08
N VAL A 262 8.30 3.76 -13.53
CA VAL A 262 8.15 4.82 -12.53
C VAL A 262 7.34 4.30 -11.36
N LEU A 263 7.73 4.63 -10.14
CA LEU A 263 7.03 4.23 -8.93
C LEU A 263 5.67 4.93 -8.87
N LEU A 264 4.60 4.15 -8.76
CA LEU A 264 3.25 4.64 -8.51
C LEU A 264 2.98 4.70 -7.00
N GLU A 265 3.35 3.64 -6.29
CA GLU A 265 3.08 3.47 -4.87
C GLU A 265 4.08 2.49 -4.25
N LEU A 266 4.44 2.73 -2.99
CA LEU A 266 5.11 1.78 -2.10
C LEU A 266 4.16 1.44 -0.98
N GLU A 267 3.82 0.17 -0.81
CA GLU A 267 3.01 -0.28 0.29
C GLU A 267 3.86 -1.10 1.28
N ALA A 268 4.08 -0.56 2.47
CA ALA A 268 4.82 -1.19 3.55
C ALA A 268 4.03 -1.25 4.87
N VAL A 269 2.74 -0.84 4.85
CA VAL A 269 1.84 -0.95 5.99
C VAL A 269 1.02 -2.24 5.90
N GLU A 270 0.10 -2.33 4.94
CA GLU A 270 -0.89 -3.41 4.85
C GLU A 270 -1.15 -3.89 3.40
N PRO A 271 -0.13 -4.03 2.56
CA PRO A 271 -0.35 -4.45 1.19
C PRO A 271 -1.07 -5.80 1.13
N ALA A 272 -2.04 -5.95 0.25
CA ALA A 272 -2.44 -7.28 -0.17
C ALA A 272 -1.26 -7.92 -0.90
N LEU A 273 -0.73 -8.98 -0.36
CA LEU A 273 0.47 -9.66 -0.88
C LEU A 273 0.12 -10.77 -1.87
N TYR A 274 -1.16 -11.13 -1.97
CA TYR A 274 -1.67 -12.16 -2.89
C TYR A 274 -0.89 -13.47 -2.79
N LEU A 275 -0.64 -13.93 -1.57
CA LEU A 275 0.19 -15.11 -1.28
C LEU A 275 -0.34 -16.39 -1.94
N ALA A 276 -1.65 -16.45 -2.20
CA ALA A 276 -2.28 -17.58 -2.87
C ALA A 276 -1.95 -17.65 -4.37
N THR A 277 -1.50 -16.56 -5.02
CA THR A 277 -1.25 -16.51 -6.46
C THR A 277 0.06 -17.18 -6.88
N THR A 278 0.98 -17.34 -5.93
CA THR A 278 2.33 -17.85 -6.26
C THR A 278 2.74 -18.95 -5.27
N PRO A 279 3.02 -20.18 -5.75
CA PRO A 279 3.47 -21.26 -4.90
C PRO A 279 4.67 -20.89 -4.03
N GLY A 280 4.62 -21.24 -2.75
CA GLY A 280 5.68 -20.99 -1.79
C GLY A 280 5.78 -19.53 -1.29
N ALA A 281 4.90 -18.61 -1.71
CA ALA A 281 4.96 -17.21 -1.27
C ALA A 281 4.65 -17.09 0.24
N ALA A 282 3.67 -17.84 0.74
CA ALA A 282 3.33 -17.85 2.15
C ALA A 282 4.47 -18.39 3.02
N GLU A 283 5.13 -19.46 2.57
CA GLU A 283 6.28 -20.05 3.24
C GLU A 283 7.48 -19.10 3.26
N ARG A 284 7.71 -18.34 2.17
CA ARG A 284 8.78 -17.32 2.14
C ARG A 284 8.52 -16.18 3.13
N LEU A 285 7.26 -15.71 3.22
CA LEU A 285 6.89 -14.68 4.19
C LEU A 285 7.01 -15.22 5.62
N ALA A 286 6.51 -16.43 5.90
CA ALA A 286 6.64 -17.08 7.20
C ALA A 286 8.11 -17.22 7.61
N ALA A 287 8.99 -17.65 6.70
CA ALA A 287 10.42 -17.73 6.95
C ALA A 287 11.03 -16.35 7.25
N ALA A 288 10.64 -15.31 6.52
CA ALA A 288 11.09 -13.94 6.80
C ALA A 288 10.62 -13.45 8.19
N ILE A 289 9.35 -13.71 8.54
CA ILE A 289 8.80 -13.35 9.86
C ILE A 289 9.56 -14.07 10.99
N LEU A 290 9.98 -15.29 10.80
CA LEU A 290 10.66 -16.09 11.83
C LEU A 290 12.18 -15.83 11.91
N SER A 291 12.75 -15.18 10.88
CA SER A 291 14.18 -14.85 10.86
C SER A 291 14.48 -13.63 11.74
N PRO A 292 15.70 -13.48 12.27
CA PRO A 292 16.12 -12.22 12.90
C PRO A 292 15.93 -11.02 11.96
N PRO A 293 15.65 -9.83 12.49
CA PRO A 293 15.65 -8.59 11.69
C PRO A 293 17.01 -8.39 11.00
N THR A 294 17.01 -7.92 9.77
CA THR A 294 18.23 -7.68 8.97
C THR A 294 18.50 -6.19 8.78
#